data_cbb4c32396b1b050a0e531594b0a94a0
#
_entry.id   cbb4c32396b1b050a0e531594b0a94a0
#
_cell.length_a   1.000
_cell.length_b   1.000
_cell.length_c   1.000
_cell.angle_alpha   90.00
_cell.angle_beta   90.00
_cell.angle_gamma   90.00
#
_symmetry.space_group_name_H-M   'P 1'
#
loop_
_entity.id
_entity.type
_entity.pdbx_description
1 polymer ?
#
loop_
_entity_poly.entity_id
_entity_poly.type
_entity_poly.pdbx_seq_one_letter_code
_entity_poly.pdbx_strand_id
1 'polypeptide(L)'
;MEKILAVRDELPQLKAIIQYSGTPHNPKQKESEKLVYSWQEFLDLGTSAPQSSKSELINRLKRISVNQCCALIYTSGTTGQPKGAMMSHDNLTWTARMSNDFLSATSNDIFLSYLPLSHSAAQMIDVWMPVAGRLIYDLFSS
;
A
#
# COMPACT_ATOMS: atom_id res chain seq x y z
N MET A 1 -2.53 -4.52 -16.36
CA MET A 1 -3.52 -5.60 -16.32
C MET A 1 -3.00 -6.88 -17.00
N GLU A 2 -2.60 -6.83 -18.28
CA GLU A 2 -2.13 -7.99 -19.05
C GLU A 2 -1.02 -8.81 -18.37
N LYS A 3 -0.02 -8.14 -17.78
CA LYS A 3 1.07 -8.81 -17.07
C LYS A 3 0.60 -9.66 -15.88
N ILE A 4 -0.44 -9.23 -15.17
CA ILE A 4 -1.00 -9.98 -14.02
C ILE A 4 -1.82 -11.16 -14.53
N LEU A 5 -2.60 -10.93 -15.59
CA LEU A 5 -3.39 -11.99 -16.20
C LEU A 5 -2.53 -13.10 -16.83
N ALA A 6 -1.36 -12.74 -17.36
CA ALA A 6 -0.42 -13.70 -17.94
C ALA A 6 0.17 -14.68 -16.92
N VAL A 7 0.29 -14.28 -15.65
CA VAL A 7 0.83 -15.13 -14.57
C VAL A 7 -0.25 -15.63 -13.60
N ARG A 8 -1.53 -15.46 -13.97
CA ARG A 8 -2.67 -15.79 -13.10
C ARG A 8 -2.63 -17.23 -12.59
N ASP A 9 -2.31 -18.17 -13.48
CA ASP A 9 -2.30 -19.60 -13.18
C ASP A 9 -1.19 -19.98 -12.17
N GLU A 10 -0.16 -19.15 -12.08
CA GLU A 10 0.91 -19.26 -11.10
C GLU A 10 0.53 -18.67 -9.71
N LEU A 11 -0.63 -18.01 -9.62
CA LEU A 11 -1.11 -17.31 -8.44
C LEU A 11 -2.42 -17.93 -7.91
N PRO A 12 -2.41 -19.17 -7.41
CA PRO A 12 -3.64 -19.88 -7.00
C PRO A 12 -4.41 -19.21 -5.86
N GLN A 13 -3.76 -18.34 -5.10
CA GLN A 13 -4.39 -17.59 -4.00
C GLN A 13 -4.89 -16.20 -4.41
N LEU A 14 -4.73 -15.79 -5.66
CA LEU A 14 -5.21 -14.49 -6.14
C LEU A 14 -6.75 -14.51 -6.22
N LYS A 15 -7.40 -13.72 -5.36
CA LYS A 15 -8.86 -13.68 -5.24
C LYS A 15 -9.49 -12.53 -6.01
N ALA A 16 -8.79 -11.42 -6.16
CA ALA A 16 -9.31 -10.24 -6.84
C ALA A 16 -8.17 -9.36 -7.38
N ILE A 17 -8.44 -8.67 -8.47
CA ILE A 17 -7.60 -7.62 -9.05
C ILE A 17 -8.46 -6.36 -9.07
N ILE A 18 -7.98 -5.28 -8.48
CA ILE A 18 -8.67 -4.01 -8.45
C ILE A 18 -7.96 -3.05 -9.40
N GLN A 19 -8.69 -2.58 -10.41
CA GLN A 19 -8.21 -1.56 -11.33
C GLN A 19 -8.71 -0.19 -10.86
N TYR A 20 -7.81 0.68 -10.40
CA TYR A 20 -8.15 1.96 -9.79
C TYR A 20 -8.45 3.08 -10.79
N SER A 21 -8.05 2.94 -12.07
CA SER A 21 -8.31 3.92 -13.12
C SER A 21 -8.64 3.25 -14.45
N GLY A 22 -9.43 3.93 -15.28
CA GLY A 22 -9.91 3.43 -16.57
C GLY A 22 -10.98 2.36 -16.44
N THR A 23 -11.48 1.88 -17.58
CA THR A 23 -12.47 0.80 -17.62
C THR A 23 -11.80 -0.54 -17.34
N PRO A 24 -12.32 -1.35 -16.41
CA PRO A 24 -11.74 -2.66 -16.12
C PRO A 24 -11.74 -3.54 -17.38
N HIS A 25 -10.58 -4.06 -17.70
CA HIS A 25 -10.48 -5.08 -18.74
C HIS A 25 -11.00 -6.39 -18.13
N ASN A 26 -12.26 -6.70 -18.43
CA ASN A 26 -12.91 -7.93 -17.99
C ASN A 26 -12.91 -8.89 -19.21
N PRO A 27 -11.93 -9.80 -19.36
CA PRO A 27 -12.09 -10.87 -20.34
C PRO A 27 -13.37 -11.63 -19.97
N LYS A 28 -14.20 -11.99 -20.96
CA LYS A 28 -15.53 -12.62 -20.84
C LYS A 28 -15.61 -13.66 -19.69
N GLN A 29 -15.79 -13.19 -18.46
CA GLN A 29 -15.95 -14.04 -17.28
C GLN A 29 -17.42 -14.06 -16.88
N LYS A 30 -17.90 -15.22 -16.50
CA LYS A 30 -19.21 -15.33 -15.83
C LYS A 30 -19.12 -14.52 -14.53
N GLU A 31 -20.21 -13.89 -14.13
CA GLU A 31 -20.25 -13.03 -12.93
C GLU A 31 -19.81 -13.76 -11.65
N SER A 32 -20.04 -15.08 -11.58
CA SER A 32 -19.59 -15.95 -10.50
C SER A 32 -18.07 -16.18 -10.43
N GLU A 33 -17.33 -15.80 -11.49
CA GLU A 33 -15.88 -15.98 -11.61
C GLU A 33 -15.16 -14.62 -11.76
N LYS A 34 -15.84 -13.52 -11.38
CA LYS A 34 -15.30 -12.18 -11.53
C LYS A 34 -14.03 -12.01 -10.71
N LEU A 35 -12.91 -11.83 -11.40
CA LEU A 35 -11.60 -11.60 -10.81
C LEU A 35 -11.21 -10.11 -10.81
N VAL A 36 -11.65 -9.35 -11.81
CA VAL A 36 -11.27 -7.95 -12.01
C VAL A 36 -12.42 -7.04 -11.61
N TYR A 37 -12.14 -6.10 -10.74
CA TYR A 37 -13.07 -5.10 -10.23
C TYR A 37 -12.57 -3.70 -10.56
N SER A 38 -13.48 -2.77 -10.83
CA SER A 38 -13.18 -1.34 -10.80
C SER A 38 -12.96 -0.87 -9.36
N TRP A 39 -12.35 0.29 -9.20
CA TRP A 39 -12.22 0.91 -7.88
C TRP A 39 -13.58 1.15 -7.20
N GLN A 40 -14.57 1.62 -7.96
CA GLN A 40 -15.91 1.86 -7.42
C GLN A 40 -16.60 0.56 -6.97
N GLU A 41 -16.59 -0.48 -7.79
CA GLU A 41 -17.14 -1.78 -7.39
C GLU A 41 -16.49 -2.33 -6.11
N PHE A 42 -15.18 -2.15 -5.96
CA PHE A 42 -14.46 -2.55 -4.76
C PHE A 42 -14.90 -1.76 -3.52
N LEU A 43 -15.11 -0.45 -3.65
CA LEU A 43 -15.64 0.38 -2.56
C LEU A 43 -17.06 -0.02 -2.18
N ASP A 44 -17.91 -0.32 -3.16
CA ASP A 44 -19.31 -0.73 -2.96
C ASP A 44 -19.40 -2.06 -2.19
N LEU A 45 -18.49 -3.01 -2.46
CA LEU A 45 -18.34 -4.23 -1.67
C LEU A 45 -18.05 -3.94 -0.19
N GLY A 46 -17.16 -2.97 0.08
CA GLY A 46 -16.84 -2.55 1.44
C GLY A 46 -18.03 -1.88 2.13
N THR A 47 -18.76 -1.03 1.42
CA THR A 47 -19.93 -0.32 1.93
C THR A 47 -21.07 -1.27 2.29
N SER A 48 -21.30 -2.28 1.45
CA SER A 48 -22.33 -3.32 1.66
C SER A 48 -21.89 -4.44 2.60
N ALA A 49 -20.65 -4.41 3.10
CA ALA A 49 -20.13 -5.47 3.94
C ALA A 49 -20.91 -5.60 5.28
N PRO A 50 -21.22 -6.83 5.72
CA PRO A 50 -21.94 -7.05 6.97
C PRO A 50 -21.14 -6.58 8.19
N GLN A 51 -21.83 -6.32 9.29
CA GLN A 51 -21.19 -5.86 10.54
C GLN A 51 -20.12 -6.83 11.07
N SER A 52 -20.28 -8.14 10.79
CA SER A 52 -19.26 -9.15 11.13
C SER A 52 -17.91 -8.89 10.45
N SER A 53 -17.90 -8.42 9.21
CA SER A 53 -16.67 -8.05 8.49
C SER A 53 -15.98 -6.84 9.12
N LYS A 54 -16.76 -5.86 9.59
CA LYS A 54 -16.24 -4.69 10.32
C LYS A 54 -15.61 -5.08 11.65
N SER A 55 -16.26 -5.98 12.39
CA SER A 55 -15.74 -6.52 13.64
C SER A 55 -14.45 -7.32 13.43
N GLU A 56 -14.40 -8.12 12.36
CA GLU A 56 -13.19 -8.87 12.00
C GLU A 56 -12.03 -7.93 11.61
N LEU A 57 -12.30 -6.84 10.88
CA LEU A 57 -11.29 -5.83 10.56
C LEU A 57 -10.66 -5.24 11.84
N ILE A 58 -11.50 -4.86 12.81
CA ILE A 58 -11.02 -4.34 14.10
C ILE A 58 -10.19 -5.39 14.85
N ASN A 59 -10.63 -6.64 14.83
CA ASN A 59 -9.89 -7.74 15.46
C ASN A 59 -8.52 -7.97 14.79
N ARG A 60 -8.44 -7.87 13.46
CA ARG A 60 -7.17 -7.94 12.73
C ARG A 60 -6.24 -6.79 13.09
N LEU A 61 -6.75 -5.57 13.14
CA LEU A 61 -5.96 -4.40 13.55
C LEU A 61 -5.35 -4.58 14.96
N LYS A 62 -6.12 -5.12 15.90
CA LYS A 62 -5.64 -5.38 17.27
C LYS A 62 -4.56 -6.47 17.36
N ARG A 63 -4.47 -7.35 16.36
CA ARG A 63 -3.51 -8.47 16.32
C ARG A 63 -2.21 -8.09 15.61
N ILE A 64 -2.12 -6.91 15.01
CA ILE A 64 -0.89 -6.47 14.34
C ILE A 64 0.22 -6.34 15.37
N SER A 65 1.32 -7.07 15.12
CA SER A 65 2.55 -7.00 15.93
C SER A 65 3.54 -6.03 15.31
N VAL A 66 4.26 -5.28 16.14
CA VAL A 66 5.27 -4.32 15.69
C VAL A 66 6.37 -4.95 14.83
N ASN A 67 6.71 -6.20 15.08
CA ASN A 67 7.72 -6.95 14.33
C ASN A 67 7.17 -7.69 13.11
N GLN A 68 5.84 -7.59 12.86
CA GLN A 68 5.24 -8.20 11.68
C GLN A 68 5.67 -7.46 10.41
N CYS A 69 5.98 -8.22 9.35
CA CYS A 69 6.25 -7.64 8.04
C CYS A 69 4.99 -6.94 7.51
N CYS A 70 5.12 -5.67 7.16
CA CYS A 70 4.02 -4.85 6.65
C CYS A 70 4.25 -4.35 5.22
N ALA A 71 5.50 -4.36 4.74
CA ALA A 71 5.83 -3.93 3.38
C ALA A 71 6.98 -4.75 2.81
N LEU A 72 6.95 -4.94 1.48
CA LEU A 72 8.04 -5.48 0.70
C LEU A 72 8.56 -4.39 -0.24
N ILE A 73 9.84 -4.05 -0.11
CA ILE A 73 10.48 -3.05 -0.97
C ILE A 73 11.47 -3.78 -1.86
N TYR A 74 11.17 -3.82 -3.16
CA TYR A 74 12.03 -4.48 -4.12
C TYR A 74 13.19 -3.58 -4.53
N THR A 75 14.41 -4.12 -4.43
CA THR A 75 15.63 -3.45 -4.86
C THR A 75 16.20 -4.16 -6.08
N SER A 76 16.90 -3.41 -6.93
CA SER A 76 17.51 -3.93 -8.17
C SER A 76 18.65 -4.93 -7.95
N GLY A 77 19.02 -5.26 -6.72
CA GLY A 77 20.06 -6.24 -6.35
C GLY A 77 21.29 -6.24 -7.26
N THR A 78 22.45 -6.48 -6.72
CA THR A 78 23.70 -6.58 -7.51
C THR A 78 23.76 -7.81 -8.44
N THR A 79 22.82 -8.74 -8.30
CA THR A 79 22.79 -10.04 -9.03
C THR A 79 21.73 -10.11 -10.14
N GLY A 80 21.15 -8.98 -10.55
CA GLY A 80 20.24 -8.87 -11.69
C GLY A 80 18.77 -9.18 -11.41
N GLN A 81 18.42 -10.01 -10.43
CA GLN A 81 17.03 -10.27 -10.03
C GLN A 81 16.63 -9.38 -8.85
N PRO A 82 15.48 -8.68 -8.92
CA PRO A 82 15.00 -7.86 -7.82
C PRO A 82 14.78 -8.70 -6.55
N LYS A 83 15.25 -8.18 -5.41
CA LYS A 83 15.05 -8.80 -4.10
C LYS A 83 14.11 -7.97 -3.27
N GLY A 84 13.11 -8.62 -2.66
CA GLY A 84 12.15 -7.98 -1.77
C GLY A 84 12.70 -7.87 -0.35
N ALA A 85 13.05 -6.66 0.09
CA ALA A 85 13.39 -6.40 1.47
C ALA A 85 12.11 -6.37 2.32
N MET A 86 12.05 -7.18 3.36
CA MET A 86 10.92 -7.24 4.30
C MET A 86 11.07 -6.12 5.34
N MET A 87 10.08 -5.25 5.40
CA MET A 87 10.02 -4.16 6.39
C MET A 87 8.94 -4.47 7.43
N SER A 88 9.28 -4.37 8.71
CA SER A 88 8.30 -4.49 9.79
C SER A 88 7.62 -3.16 10.09
N HIS A 89 6.51 -3.20 10.80
CA HIS A 89 5.88 -1.97 11.33
C HIS A 89 6.85 -1.17 12.19
N ASP A 90 7.68 -1.86 13.01
CA ASP A 90 8.67 -1.21 13.87
C ASP A 90 9.74 -0.48 13.04
N ASN A 91 10.30 -1.12 12.01
CA ASN A 91 11.30 -0.48 11.15
C ASN A 91 10.79 0.85 10.60
N LEU A 92 9.55 0.90 10.12
CA LEU A 92 8.99 2.09 9.50
C LEU A 92 8.62 3.15 10.54
N THR A 93 7.94 2.77 11.61
CA THR A 93 7.47 3.73 12.61
C THR A 93 8.60 4.29 13.46
N TRP A 94 9.59 3.47 13.82
CA TRP A 94 10.77 3.93 14.55
C TRP A 94 11.59 4.92 13.71
N THR A 95 11.88 4.54 12.45
CA THR A 95 12.66 5.39 11.54
C THR A 95 11.93 6.72 11.30
N ALA A 96 10.62 6.70 11.09
CA ALA A 96 9.84 7.91 10.90
C ALA A 96 9.89 8.85 12.11
N ARG A 97 9.77 8.31 13.32
CA ARG A 97 9.89 9.11 14.55
C ARG A 97 11.27 9.71 14.72
N MET A 98 12.31 8.89 14.59
CA MET A 98 13.70 9.36 14.72
C MET A 98 14.06 10.40 13.66
N SER A 99 13.55 10.26 12.44
CA SER A 99 13.74 11.25 11.39
C SER A 99 13.04 12.58 11.71
N ASN A 100 11.81 12.53 12.21
CA ASN A 100 11.07 13.74 12.64
C ASN A 100 11.79 14.44 13.80
N ASP A 101 12.26 13.69 14.80
CA ASP A 101 12.99 14.24 15.95
C ASP A 101 14.32 14.87 15.51
N PHE A 102 15.06 14.18 14.62
CA PHE A 102 16.31 14.69 14.07
C PHE A 102 16.14 15.99 13.28
N LEU A 103 15.09 16.07 12.45
CA LEU A 103 14.78 17.25 11.65
C LEU A 103 14.05 18.33 12.48
N SER A 104 13.66 18.02 13.71
CA SER A 104 12.78 18.87 14.55
C SER A 104 11.50 19.26 13.80
N ALA A 105 10.95 18.34 13.00
CA ALA A 105 9.82 18.56 12.13
C ALA A 105 8.53 18.84 12.93
N THR A 106 7.78 19.85 12.51
CA THR A 106 6.54 20.31 13.15
C THR A 106 5.38 20.31 12.17
N SER A 107 4.16 20.45 12.65
CA SER A 107 2.96 20.55 11.82
C SER A 107 2.92 21.80 10.91
N ASN A 108 3.85 22.74 11.07
CA ASN A 108 3.97 23.93 10.24
C ASN A 108 4.97 23.77 9.08
N ASP A 109 5.68 22.64 9.05
CA ASP A 109 6.67 22.38 8.03
C ASP A 109 5.99 21.77 6.78
N ILE A 110 6.49 22.17 5.63
CA ILE A 110 6.03 21.71 4.32
C ILE A 110 7.11 20.83 3.70
N PHE A 111 6.74 19.61 3.35
CA PHE A 111 7.64 18.68 2.66
C PHE A 111 7.34 18.67 1.16
N LEU A 112 8.40 18.81 0.35
CA LEU A 112 8.30 18.71 -1.10
C LEU A 112 8.43 17.22 -1.51
N SER A 113 7.34 16.66 -2.03
CA SER A 113 7.34 15.32 -2.59
C SER A 113 7.78 15.35 -4.06
N TYR A 114 8.96 14.81 -4.36
CA TYR A 114 9.52 14.77 -5.72
C TYR A 114 10.05 13.39 -6.10
N LEU A 115 10.15 12.46 -5.15
CA LEU A 115 10.63 11.11 -5.40
C LEU A 115 9.46 10.16 -5.69
N PRO A 116 9.61 9.20 -6.61
CA PRO A 116 8.56 8.20 -6.83
C PRO A 116 8.37 7.32 -5.59
N LEU A 117 7.11 7.05 -5.21
CA LEU A 117 6.77 6.24 -4.04
C LEU A 117 7.26 4.79 -4.09
N SER A 118 7.75 4.33 -5.24
CA SER A 118 8.47 3.05 -5.34
C SER A 118 9.83 3.06 -4.63
N HIS A 119 10.37 4.24 -4.33
CA HIS A 119 11.63 4.40 -3.60
C HIS A 119 11.37 4.48 -2.09
N SER A 120 12.14 3.75 -1.28
CA SER A 120 11.96 3.70 0.18
C SER A 120 12.07 5.07 0.86
N ALA A 121 12.97 5.95 0.37
CA ALA A 121 13.11 7.31 0.91
C ALA A 121 11.84 8.14 0.68
N ALA A 122 11.20 8.03 -0.51
CA ALA A 122 9.93 8.69 -0.76
C ALA A 122 8.84 8.18 0.19
N GLN A 123 8.72 6.87 0.36
CA GLN A 123 7.76 6.33 1.32
C GLN A 123 8.00 6.84 2.74
N MET A 124 9.28 6.97 3.16
CA MET A 124 9.61 7.49 4.48
C MET A 124 9.20 8.94 4.62
N ILE A 125 9.60 9.80 3.67
CA ILE A 125 9.36 11.24 3.72
C ILE A 125 7.88 11.56 3.48
N ASP A 126 7.27 10.94 2.45
CA ASP A 126 5.95 11.33 1.96
C ASP A 126 4.79 10.61 2.66
N VAL A 127 5.06 9.50 3.36
CA VAL A 127 4.00 8.71 4.02
C VAL A 127 4.26 8.58 5.52
N TRP A 128 5.38 7.97 5.90
CA TRP A 128 5.57 7.54 7.29
C TRP A 128 5.90 8.69 8.25
N MET A 129 6.78 9.62 7.85
CA MET A 129 7.11 10.79 8.68
C MET A 129 5.89 11.66 8.96
N PRO A 130 5.04 11.99 7.98
CA PRO A 130 3.83 12.77 8.24
C PRO A 130 2.83 12.09 9.13
N VAL A 131 2.60 10.79 8.90
CA VAL A 131 1.70 10.03 9.76
C VAL A 131 2.21 10.00 11.20
N ALA A 132 3.53 9.83 11.40
CA ALA A 132 4.14 9.80 12.72
C ALA A 132 4.20 11.19 13.39
N GLY A 133 4.46 12.25 12.62
CA GLY A 133 4.64 13.63 13.09
C GLY A 133 3.38 14.49 13.05
N ARG A 134 2.27 13.99 12.48
CA ARG A 134 1.06 14.77 12.17
C ARG A 134 1.36 15.99 11.28
N LEU A 135 2.27 15.81 10.33
CA LEU A 135 2.71 16.87 9.42
C LEU A 135 1.66 17.12 8.33
N ILE A 136 1.60 18.35 7.82
CA ILE A 136 0.74 18.73 6.70
C ILE A 136 1.52 18.57 5.39
N TYR A 137 0.87 18.01 4.36
CA TYR A 137 1.42 17.85 3.03
C TYR A 137 0.93 18.91 2.08
N ASP A 138 1.85 19.38 1.23
CA ASP A 138 1.49 19.99 -0.03
C ASP A 138 2.00 19.09 -1.17
N LEU A 139 1.06 18.41 -1.83
CA LEU A 139 1.35 17.62 -3.02
C LEU A 139 1.34 18.57 -4.21
N PHE A 140 2.51 18.97 -4.68
CA PHE A 140 2.61 19.57 -6.00
C PHE A 140 2.30 18.48 -7.05
N SER A 141 1.05 18.45 -7.50
CA SER A 141 0.69 17.72 -8.71
C SER A 141 1.28 18.47 -9.91
N SER A 142 2.32 17.93 -10.51
CA SER A 142 2.73 18.29 -11.88
C SER A 142 1.79 17.65 -12.89
#